data_94932af1e103031ee6a54b49041937d7
#
_entry.id   94932af1e103031ee6a54b49041937d7
#
_cell.length_a   1.000
_cell.length_b   1.000
_cell.length_c   1.000
_cell.angle_alpha   90.00
_cell.angle_beta   90.00
_cell.angle_gamma   90.00
#
_symmetry.space_group_name_H-M   'P 1'
#
loop_
_entity.id
_entity.type
_entity.pdbx_description
1 polymer ?
#
loop_
_entity_poly.entity_id
_entity_poly.type
_entity_poly.pdbx_seq_one_letter_code
_entity_poly.pdbx_strand_id
1 'polypeptide(L)'
;MISKITTKLSFILSFCFALHMQAQEKIYNGNPDTSFETARNLAFNQERKQAQDTLRHILTKYPDYHDIRTFLATTYSWDGDYKKARTEFAYVIDKDPKNKANWVAAIKNESWSESPFVALEMSKKALKFFPEDPELTYLKATAEKSTNNPLEALNSIESILDKNPQDENALSFKANLNQTLRKNTIGVIAAVDFYSEVFDPMQYYTLNYSRQTKYGTIISKFNVNRRFNENGTQIEFDLYPKIAKGLYAYLNIGFANTFLFPDLRYGAELYKSLPHSLEASLGFRSLKYSTTTNIYTGSIGWYTGNSYLSFRPYITPGDNGTSTSGTFTYRKYRSDADNFFGATIGMGFSPEINQFNFSGNENAVVDLKSQKINVGYYFTSDNKRNAWGAQVGLTHQEITFDQGNYFWIYNITLTWDLRFK
;
A
#
# COMPACT_ATOMS: atom_id res chain seq x y z
N MET A 1 28.79 54.79 46.67
CA MET A 1 28.63 53.38 46.09
C MET A 1 27.34 52.72 46.59
N ILE A 2 26.80 53.05 47.72
CA ILE A 2 25.59 52.46 48.34
C ILE A 2 24.28 52.85 47.60
N SER A 3 24.21 54.12 47.09
CA SER A 3 23.02 54.63 46.39
C SER A 3 22.68 53.93 45.03
N LYS A 4 23.69 53.39 44.34
CA LYS A 4 23.47 52.71 43.07
C LYS A 4 23.03 51.22 43.23
N ILE A 5 23.24 50.70 44.43
CA ILE A 5 22.83 49.26 44.74
C ILE A 5 21.36 49.24 45.14
N THR A 6 20.90 50.24 45.91
CA THR A 6 19.49 50.35 46.34
C THR A 6 18.55 50.58 45.14
N THR A 7 18.95 51.40 44.16
CA THR A 7 18.14 51.65 42.94
C THR A 7 18.04 50.37 42.03
N LYS A 8 19.09 49.59 41.96
CA LYS A 8 19.06 48.30 41.20
C LYS A 8 18.24 47.21 41.91
N LEU A 9 18.29 47.19 43.26
CA LEU A 9 17.49 46.23 44.04
C LEU A 9 16.01 46.57 43.98
N SER A 10 15.64 47.88 44.01
CA SER A 10 14.26 48.32 43.85
C SER A 10 13.69 48.01 42.46
N PHE A 11 14.50 48.08 41.38
CA PHE A 11 14.08 47.74 40.03
C PHE A 11 13.90 46.24 39.83
N ILE A 12 14.73 45.41 40.47
CA ILE A 12 14.59 43.93 40.43
C ILE A 12 13.36 43.48 41.23
N LEU A 13 13.09 44.11 42.42
CA LEU A 13 11.88 43.79 43.18
C LEU A 13 10.60 44.22 42.45
N SER A 14 10.58 45.41 41.77
CA SER A 14 9.44 45.81 40.93
C SER A 14 9.23 44.92 39.72
N PHE A 15 10.32 44.41 39.11
CA PHE A 15 10.23 43.48 37.98
C PHE A 15 9.75 42.09 38.40
N CYS A 16 10.14 41.59 39.57
CA CYS A 16 9.62 40.35 40.14
C CYS A 16 8.12 40.45 40.54
N PHE A 17 7.66 41.62 40.98
CA PHE A 17 6.24 41.84 41.28
C PHE A 17 5.37 41.95 40.04
N ALA A 18 5.90 42.46 38.92
CA ALA A 18 5.20 42.52 37.63
C ALA A 18 5.00 41.12 36.98
N LEU A 19 5.83 40.10 37.31
CA LEU A 19 5.71 38.75 36.82
C LEU A 19 4.64 37.90 37.56
N HIS A 20 4.04 38.41 38.64
CA HIS A 20 2.99 37.75 39.42
C HIS A 20 1.59 38.32 39.18
N MET A 21 1.40 39.19 38.19
CA MET A 21 0.05 39.49 37.72
C MET A 21 -0.41 38.28 36.83
N GLN A 22 -0.69 37.15 37.45
CA GLN A 22 -1.61 36.20 36.88
C GLN A 22 -2.93 36.95 36.69
N ALA A 23 -3.33 37.17 35.44
CA ALA A 23 -4.64 37.66 35.14
C ALA A 23 -5.64 36.71 35.84
N GLN A 24 -6.29 37.20 36.90
CA GLN A 24 -7.42 36.50 37.52
C GLN A 24 -8.44 36.33 36.38
N GLU A 25 -8.58 35.11 35.85
CA GLU A 25 -9.64 34.83 34.89
C GLU A 25 -10.96 35.25 35.54
N LYS A 26 -11.62 36.25 34.93
CA LYS A 26 -12.93 36.67 35.38
C LYS A 26 -13.86 35.46 35.39
N ILE A 27 -14.41 35.17 36.59
CA ILE A 27 -15.40 34.10 36.72
C ILE A 27 -16.58 34.39 35.78
N TYR A 28 -16.99 33.40 35.02
CA TYR A 28 -18.11 33.49 34.10
C TYR A 28 -19.41 33.93 34.78
N ASN A 29 -20.12 34.91 34.21
CA ASN A 29 -21.36 35.47 34.78
C ASN A 29 -22.57 35.41 33.83
N GLY A 30 -22.42 34.83 32.63
CA GLY A 30 -23.48 34.72 31.63
C GLY A 30 -24.43 33.53 31.85
N ASN A 31 -25.34 33.33 30.87
CA ASN A 31 -26.13 32.11 30.76
C ASN A 31 -25.29 31.03 30.06
N PRO A 32 -24.97 29.90 30.71
CA PRO A 32 -24.10 28.88 30.14
C PRO A 32 -24.66 28.24 28.87
N ASP A 33 -25.97 28.02 28.76
CA ASP A 33 -26.58 27.35 27.61
C ASP A 33 -26.52 28.22 26.36
N THR A 34 -26.83 29.54 26.49
CA THR A 34 -26.73 30.49 25.37
C THR A 34 -25.28 30.65 24.90
N SER A 35 -24.34 30.73 25.86
CA SER A 35 -22.90 30.85 25.51
C SER A 35 -22.36 29.53 24.91
N PHE A 36 -22.88 28.38 25.34
CA PHE A 36 -22.55 27.10 24.75
C PHE A 36 -23.05 27.01 23.30
N GLU A 37 -24.27 27.43 23.02
CA GLU A 37 -24.79 27.51 21.66
C GLU A 37 -23.93 28.42 20.77
N THR A 38 -23.55 29.59 21.31
CA THR A 38 -22.63 30.50 20.60
C THR A 38 -21.29 29.83 20.30
N ALA A 39 -20.70 29.15 21.29
CA ALA A 39 -19.43 28.42 21.09
C ALA A 39 -19.55 27.29 20.07
N ARG A 40 -20.67 26.58 20.02
CA ARG A 40 -20.92 25.58 18.98
C ARG A 40 -20.95 26.19 17.59
N ASN A 41 -21.67 27.31 17.43
CA ASN A 41 -21.73 28.02 16.16
C ASN A 41 -20.34 28.51 15.71
N LEU A 42 -19.54 29.08 16.62
CA LEU A 42 -18.17 29.46 16.33
C LEU A 42 -17.31 28.27 15.88
N ALA A 43 -17.41 27.14 16.59
CA ALA A 43 -16.64 25.94 16.26
C ALA A 43 -16.96 25.39 14.87
N PHE A 44 -18.25 25.34 14.48
CA PHE A 44 -18.67 24.88 13.17
C PHE A 44 -18.34 25.89 12.05
N ASN A 45 -18.24 27.18 12.36
CA ASN A 45 -17.76 28.22 11.44
C ASN A 45 -16.23 28.30 11.36
N GLN A 46 -15.51 27.31 11.89
CA GLN A 46 -14.05 27.20 11.90
C GLN A 46 -13.35 28.21 12.85
N GLU A 47 -14.08 28.96 13.64
CA GLU A 47 -13.56 29.87 14.68
C GLU A 47 -13.30 29.10 15.99
N ARG A 48 -12.64 27.94 15.89
CA ARG A 48 -12.50 26.97 16.99
C ARG A 48 -11.77 27.54 18.20
N LYS A 49 -10.78 28.40 17.98
CA LYS A 49 -10.05 29.04 19.10
C LYS A 49 -10.97 29.91 19.95
N GLN A 50 -11.82 30.73 19.33
CA GLN A 50 -12.80 31.54 20.06
C GLN A 50 -13.85 30.67 20.77
N ALA A 51 -14.27 29.58 20.11
CA ALA A 51 -15.14 28.60 20.75
C ALA A 51 -14.49 27.97 22.00
N GLN A 52 -13.23 27.55 21.91
CA GLN A 52 -12.48 26.99 23.03
C GLN A 52 -12.31 28.00 24.19
N ASP A 53 -12.03 29.26 23.88
CA ASP A 53 -11.93 30.32 24.89
C ASP A 53 -13.27 30.52 25.59
N THR A 54 -14.38 30.55 24.84
CA THR A 54 -15.74 30.69 25.42
C THR A 54 -16.09 29.47 26.30
N LEU A 55 -15.82 28.25 25.84
CA LEU A 55 -16.08 27.03 26.59
C LEU A 55 -15.27 26.96 27.88
N ARG A 56 -13.98 27.30 27.84
CA ARG A 56 -13.12 27.38 29.03
C ARG A 56 -13.63 28.43 30.02
N HIS A 57 -14.08 29.58 29.51
CA HIS A 57 -14.61 30.63 30.37
C HIS A 57 -15.88 30.16 31.10
N ILE A 58 -16.79 29.44 30.42
CA ILE A 58 -17.96 28.88 31.10
C ILE A 58 -17.55 27.90 32.20
N LEU A 59 -16.54 27.07 31.94
CA LEU A 59 -16.03 26.05 32.87
C LEU A 59 -15.33 26.65 34.10
N THR A 60 -15.01 27.95 34.14
CA THR A 60 -14.49 28.63 35.34
C THR A 60 -15.54 28.68 36.47
N LYS A 61 -16.83 28.69 36.10
CA LYS A 61 -17.95 28.70 37.05
C LYS A 61 -18.66 27.36 37.16
N TYR A 62 -18.71 26.64 36.06
CA TYR A 62 -19.42 25.35 35.94
C TYR A 62 -18.46 24.21 35.53
N PRO A 63 -17.48 23.84 36.41
CA PRO A 63 -16.43 22.90 36.07
C PRO A 63 -16.96 21.49 35.75
N ASP A 64 -18.12 21.14 36.28
CA ASP A 64 -18.76 19.82 36.10
C ASP A 64 -19.86 19.84 35.02
N TYR A 65 -19.90 20.88 34.16
CA TYR A 65 -20.83 20.88 33.03
C TYR A 65 -20.29 19.96 31.90
N HIS A 66 -20.66 18.70 32.00
CA HIS A 66 -20.08 17.60 31.18
C HIS A 66 -20.22 17.82 29.68
N ASP A 67 -21.38 18.32 29.19
CA ASP A 67 -21.60 18.55 27.76
C ASP A 67 -20.66 19.62 27.19
N ILE A 68 -20.46 20.69 27.95
CA ILE A 68 -19.52 21.77 27.58
C ILE A 68 -18.09 21.24 27.55
N ARG A 69 -17.70 20.44 28.53
CA ARG A 69 -16.37 19.83 28.61
C ARG A 69 -16.13 18.81 27.49
N THR A 70 -17.13 17.98 27.19
CA THR A 70 -17.10 17.04 26.07
C THR A 70 -16.93 17.77 24.73
N PHE A 71 -17.65 18.89 24.56
CA PHE A 71 -17.55 19.66 23.33
C PHE A 71 -16.20 20.39 23.23
N LEU A 72 -15.67 20.92 24.33
CA LEU A 72 -14.32 21.48 24.40
C LEU A 72 -13.27 20.44 23.98
N ALA A 73 -13.34 19.22 24.53
CA ALA A 73 -12.48 18.11 24.14
C ALA A 73 -12.57 17.80 22.65
N THR A 74 -13.80 17.80 22.12
CA THR A 74 -14.07 17.56 20.70
C THR A 74 -13.42 18.64 19.82
N THR A 75 -13.50 19.92 20.22
CA THR A 75 -12.85 21.00 19.47
C THR A 75 -11.31 20.90 19.50
N TYR A 76 -10.71 20.51 20.61
CA TYR A 76 -9.28 20.20 20.68
C TYR A 76 -8.89 19.06 19.75
N SER A 77 -9.72 18.01 19.71
CA SER A 77 -9.51 16.87 18.83
C SER A 77 -9.52 17.27 17.33
N TRP A 78 -10.43 18.14 16.94
CA TRP A 78 -10.53 18.69 15.57
C TRP A 78 -9.32 19.55 15.17
N ASP A 79 -8.68 20.21 16.13
CA ASP A 79 -7.47 21.01 15.92
C ASP A 79 -6.17 20.18 16.02
N GLY A 80 -6.28 18.86 16.26
CA GLY A 80 -5.13 17.99 16.43
C GLY A 80 -4.45 18.09 17.80
N ASP A 81 -5.03 18.84 18.76
CA ASP A 81 -4.53 18.91 20.13
C ASP A 81 -5.06 17.72 20.96
N TYR A 82 -4.74 16.53 20.48
CA TYR A 82 -5.23 15.27 21.04
C TYR A 82 -4.90 15.09 22.53
N LYS A 83 -3.81 15.67 22.99
CA LYS A 83 -3.41 15.59 24.40
C LYS A 83 -4.37 16.34 25.31
N LYS A 84 -4.76 17.57 24.95
CA LYS A 84 -5.77 18.34 25.72
C LYS A 84 -7.13 17.67 25.62
N ALA A 85 -7.52 17.22 24.43
CA ALA A 85 -8.76 16.47 24.24
C ALA A 85 -8.84 15.26 25.18
N ARG A 86 -7.76 14.47 25.25
CA ARG A 86 -7.66 13.29 26.13
C ARG A 86 -7.89 13.65 27.60
N THR A 87 -7.33 14.75 28.07
CA THR A 87 -7.49 15.20 29.46
C THR A 87 -8.97 15.49 29.78
N GLU A 88 -9.65 16.21 28.90
CA GLU A 88 -11.06 16.56 29.09
C GLU A 88 -11.98 15.35 28.94
N PHE A 89 -11.74 14.48 27.96
CA PHE A 89 -12.49 13.22 27.81
C PHE A 89 -12.30 12.30 29.01
N ALA A 90 -11.09 12.18 29.54
CA ALA A 90 -10.83 11.37 30.72
C ALA A 90 -11.64 11.85 31.93
N TYR A 91 -11.73 13.17 32.10
CA TYR A 91 -12.51 13.78 33.18
C TYR A 91 -14.00 13.41 33.07
N VAL A 92 -14.62 13.62 31.89
CA VAL A 92 -16.07 13.36 31.75
C VAL A 92 -16.40 11.87 31.82
N ILE A 93 -15.52 11.01 31.35
CA ILE A 93 -15.71 9.55 31.44
C ILE A 93 -15.57 9.06 32.89
N ASP A 94 -14.65 9.64 33.68
CA ASP A 94 -14.51 9.30 35.08
C ASP A 94 -15.78 9.68 35.89
N LYS A 95 -16.36 10.85 35.60
CA LYS A 95 -17.56 11.36 36.27
C LYS A 95 -18.85 10.70 35.81
N ASP A 96 -18.97 10.42 34.52
CA ASP A 96 -20.17 9.79 33.92
C ASP A 96 -19.76 8.68 32.92
N PRO A 97 -19.40 7.50 33.43
CA PRO A 97 -19.03 6.36 32.60
C PRO A 97 -20.21 5.76 31.82
N LYS A 98 -21.46 6.15 32.15
CA LYS A 98 -22.67 5.69 31.47
C LYS A 98 -23.09 6.60 30.32
N ASN A 99 -22.32 7.62 29.98
CA ASN A 99 -22.56 8.43 28.78
C ASN A 99 -21.75 7.86 27.60
N LYS A 100 -22.45 7.15 26.72
CA LYS A 100 -21.84 6.52 25.53
C LYS A 100 -21.12 7.53 24.62
N ALA A 101 -21.70 8.72 24.45
CA ALA A 101 -21.16 9.73 23.54
C ALA A 101 -19.73 10.15 23.94
N ASN A 102 -19.45 10.21 25.25
CA ASN A 102 -18.11 10.53 25.76
C ASN A 102 -17.08 9.47 25.36
N TRP A 103 -17.44 8.19 25.48
CA TRP A 103 -16.59 7.08 25.07
C TRP A 103 -16.32 7.11 23.56
N VAL A 104 -17.37 7.27 22.74
CA VAL A 104 -17.27 7.32 21.28
C VAL A 104 -16.31 8.43 20.84
N ALA A 105 -16.49 9.65 21.40
CA ALA A 105 -15.64 10.79 21.08
C ALA A 105 -14.19 10.58 21.51
N ALA A 106 -13.97 10.04 22.70
CA ALA A 106 -12.64 9.75 23.22
C ALA A 106 -11.92 8.67 22.41
N ILE A 107 -12.60 7.58 22.03
CA ILE A 107 -12.02 6.51 21.20
C ILE A 107 -11.66 7.05 19.80
N LYS A 108 -12.51 7.90 19.22
CA LYS A 108 -12.21 8.58 17.95
C LYS A 108 -10.97 9.48 18.07
N ASN A 109 -10.84 10.23 19.18
CA ASN A 109 -9.63 11.03 19.46
C ASN A 109 -8.36 10.18 19.45
N GLU A 110 -8.38 9.03 20.12
CA GLU A 110 -7.22 8.12 20.15
C GLU A 110 -6.92 7.52 18.78
N SER A 111 -7.94 7.25 17.98
CA SER A 111 -7.77 6.78 16.61
C SER A 111 -7.12 7.84 15.71
N TRP A 112 -7.50 9.11 15.83
CA TRP A 112 -6.93 10.23 15.07
C TRP A 112 -5.52 10.61 15.54
N SER A 113 -5.22 10.40 16.82
CA SER A 113 -3.88 10.61 17.39
C SER A 113 -2.88 9.48 17.11
N GLU A 114 -3.23 8.54 16.22
CA GLU A 114 -2.40 7.36 15.90
C GLU A 114 -2.04 6.52 17.14
N SER A 115 -2.95 6.47 18.13
CA SER A 115 -2.80 5.72 19.37
C SER A 115 -3.73 4.49 19.41
N PRO A 116 -3.62 3.54 18.48
CA PRO A 116 -4.62 2.47 18.29
C PRO A 116 -4.72 1.51 19.47
N PHE A 117 -3.64 1.30 20.21
CA PHE A 117 -3.66 0.47 21.42
C PHE A 117 -4.50 1.10 22.53
N VAL A 118 -4.43 2.43 22.68
CA VAL A 118 -5.25 3.18 23.65
C VAL A 118 -6.72 3.15 23.22
N ALA A 119 -7.00 3.37 21.93
CA ALA A 119 -8.35 3.26 21.38
C ALA A 119 -8.96 1.87 21.62
N LEU A 120 -8.18 0.80 21.44
CA LEU A 120 -8.61 -0.58 21.68
C LEU A 120 -8.97 -0.80 23.15
N GLU A 121 -8.11 -0.39 24.08
CA GLU A 121 -8.36 -0.55 25.51
C GLU A 121 -9.57 0.28 25.98
N MET A 122 -9.74 1.50 25.46
CA MET A 122 -10.91 2.33 25.74
C MET A 122 -12.19 1.69 25.20
N SER A 123 -12.17 1.14 23.98
CA SER A 123 -13.31 0.44 23.40
C SER A 123 -13.72 -0.78 24.25
N LYS A 124 -12.76 -1.58 24.71
CA LYS A 124 -13.02 -2.69 25.64
C LYS A 124 -13.61 -2.24 26.96
N LYS A 125 -13.15 -1.11 27.50
CA LYS A 125 -13.71 -0.52 28.73
C LYS A 125 -15.13 -0.04 28.51
N ALA A 126 -15.39 0.68 27.42
CA ALA A 126 -16.72 1.19 27.07
C ALA A 126 -17.75 0.05 26.93
N LEU A 127 -17.38 -1.05 26.29
CA LEU A 127 -18.22 -2.24 26.11
C LEU A 127 -18.57 -2.96 27.42
N LYS A 128 -17.89 -2.69 28.55
CA LYS A 128 -18.33 -3.17 29.87
C LYS A 128 -19.57 -2.42 30.36
N PHE A 129 -19.74 -1.14 29.99
CA PHE A 129 -20.91 -0.33 30.33
C PHE A 129 -22.01 -0.47 29.29
N PHE A 130 -21.65 -0.72 28.04
CA PHE A 130 -22.56 -0.86 26.90
C PHE A 130 -22.31 -2.16 26.16
N PRO A 131 -22.66 -3.31 26.75
CA PRO A 131 -22.44 -4.61 26.13
C PRO A 131 -23.12 -4.66 24.77
N GLU A 132 -22.37 -5.18 23.77
CA GLU A 132 -22.88 -5.44 22.42
C GLU A 132 -23.37 -4.18 21.65
N ASP A 133 -22.99 -2.97 22.10
CA ASP A 133 -23.29 -1.74 21.33
C ASP A 133 -22.56 -1.79 19.98
N PRO A 134 -23.29 -1.64 18.85
CA PRO A 134 -22.71 -1.84 17.52
C PRO A 134 -21.68 -0.75 17.16
N GLU A 135 -21.90 0.51 17.60
CA GLU A 135 -20.95 1.60 17.32
C GLU A 135 -19.62 1.39 18.06
N LEU A 136 -19.69 1.05 19.34
CA LEU A 136 -18.50 0.75 20.14
C LEU A 136 -17.79 -0.53 19.67
N THR A 137 -18.54 -1.53 19.25
CA THR A 137 -17.98 -2.76 18.64
C THR A 137 -17.29 -2.45 17.31
N TYR A 138 -17.85 -1.56 16.50
CA TYR A 138 -17.22 -1.11 15.26
C TYR A 138 -15.92 -0.34 15.52
N LEU A 139 -15.91 0.56 16.51
CA LEU A 139 -14.70 1.28 16.93
C LEU A 139 -13.64 0.33 17.48
N LYS A 140 -14.04 -0.70 18.25
CA LYS A 140 -13.15 -1.77 18.70
C LYS A 140 -12.54 -2.51 17.51
N ALA A 141 -13.34 -2.93 16.54
CA ALA A 141 -12.87 -3.61 15.35
C ALA A 141 -11.88 -2.74 14.55
N THR A 142 -12.14 -1.43 14.47
CA THR A 142 -11.23 -0.48 13.82
C THR A 142 -9.88 -0.42 14.54
N ALA A 143 -9.88 -0.37 15.87
CA ALA A 143 -8.67 -0.38 16.68
C ALA A 143 -7.93 -1.73 16.60
N GLU A 144 -8.64 -2.87 16.60
CA GLU A 144 -8.08 -4.20 16.41
C GLU A 144 -7.36 -4.33 15.07
N LYS A 145 -7.97 -3.84 13.99
CA LYS A 145 -7.32 -3.78 12.66
C LYS A 145 -6.05 -2.93 12.70
N SER A 146 -6.11 -1.76 13.33
CA SER A 146 -4.99 -0.82 13.42
C SER A 146 -3.83 -1.34 14.30
N THR A 147 -4.13 -2.22 15.25
CA THR A 147 -3.13 -2.94 16.08
C THR A 147 -2.64 -4.24 15.44
N ASN A 148 -2.93 -4.45 14.14
CA ASN A 148 -2.54 -5.63 13.36
C ASN A 148 -3.18 -6.95 13.84
N ASN A 149 -4.41 -6.88 14.35
CA ASN A 149 -5.22 -8.02 14.79
C ASN A 149 -6.48 -8.16 13.89
N PRO A 150 -6.33 -8.43 12.57
CA PRO A 150 -7.45 -8.43 11.63
C PRO A 150 -8.43 -9.60 11.82
N LEU A 151 -8.03 -10.68 12.51
CA LEU A 151 -8.93 -11.80 12.84
C LEU A 151 -9.90 -11.40 13.95
N GLU A 152 -9.41 -10.77 15.02
CA GLU A 152 -10.24 -10.24 16.10
C GLU A 152 -11.18 -9.16 15.58
N ALA A 153 -10.68 -8.27 14.70
CA ALA A 153 -11.52 -7.28 14.03
C ALA A 153 -12.64 -7.94 13.22
N LEU A 154 -12.35 -9.05 12.52
CA LEU A 154 -13.36 -9.80 11.78
C LEU A 154 -14.43 -10.37 12.71
N ASN A 155 -14.03 -11.01 13.82
CA ASN A 155 -14.96 -11.54 14.83
C ASN A 155 -15.85 -10.42 15.41
N SER A 156 -15.26 -9.25 15.69
CA SER A 156 -16.02 -8.10 16.19
C SER A 156 -17.04 -7.58 15.17
N ILE A 157 -16.70 -7.53 13.89
CA ILE A 157 -17.62 -7.13 12.82
C ILE A 157 -18.69 -8.19 12.57
N GLU A 158 -18.35 -9.48 12.64
CA GLU A 158 -19.32 -10.56 12.50
C GLU A 158 -20.38 -10.50 13.60
N SER A 159 -20.01 -10.18 14.84
CA SER A 159 -20.98 -10.00 15.93
C SER A 159 -22.00 -8.85 15.68
N ILE A 160 -21.63 -7.83 14.91
CA ILE A 160 -22.57 -6.79 14.47
C ILE A 160 -23.52 -7.36 13.42
N LEU A 161 -22.97 -8.08 12.44
CA LEU A 161 -23.75 -8.66 11.33
C LEU A 161 -24.69 -9.78 11.76
N ASP A 162 -24.39 -10.50 12.84
CA ASP A 162 -25.28 -11.51 13.43
C ASP A 162 -26.60 -10.87 13.92
N LYS A 163 -26.54 -9.61 14.34
CA LYS A 163 -27.73 -8.85 14.81
C LYS A 163 -28.39 -8.06 13.69
N ASN A 164 -27.57 -7.46 12.81
CA ASN A 164 -28.01 -6.69 11.66
C ASN A 164 -27.27 -7.13 10.39
N PRO A 165 -27.75 -8.17 9.70
CA PRO A 165 -27.10 -8.72 8.50
C PRO A 165 -26.97 -7.73 7.33
N GLN A 166 -27.72 -6.62 7.36
CA GLN A 166 -27.74 -5.61 6.30
C GLN A 166 -26.98 -4.32 6.68
N ASP A 167 -26.19 -4.34 7.75
CA ASP A 167 -25.36 -3.19 8.11
C ASP A 167 -24.28 -2.96 7.04
N GLU A 168 -24.47 -1.94 6.21
CA GLU A 168 -23.60 -1.62 5.07
C GLU A 168 -22.17 -1.32 5.51
N ASN A 169 -22.00 -0.62 6.65
CA ASN A 169 -20.67 -0.29 7.19
C ASN A 169 -19.92 -1.54 7.63
N ALA A 170 -20.62 -2.43 8.35
CA ALA A 170 -20.06 -3.70 8.80
C ALA A 170 -19.75 -4.64 7.62
N LEU A 171 -20.63 -4.73 6.61
CA LEU A 171 -20.40 -5.51 5.39
C LEU A 171 -19.18 -5.00 4.62
N SER A 172 -19.07 -3.69 4.43
CA SER A 172 -17.91 -3.06 3.78
C SER A 172 -16.61 -3.31 4.54
N PHE A 173 -16.65 -3.17 5.87
CA PHE A 173 -15.48 -3.43 6.71
C PHE A 173 -15.07 -4.92 6.69
N LYS A 174 -16.03 -5.85 6.76
CA LYS A 174 -15.81 -7.30 6.59
C LYS A 174 -15.15 -7.63 5.26
N ALA A 175 -15.62 -7.03 4.17
CA ALA A 175 -15.03 -7.22 2.84
C ALA A 175 -13.56 -6.76 2.81
N ASN A 176 -13.25 -5.62 3.41
CA ASN A 176 -11.89 -5.10 3.52
C ASN A 176 -10.99 -6.00 4.38
N LEU A 177 -11.49 -6.48 5.54
CA LEU A 177 -10.74 -7.42 6.39
C LEU A 177 -10.48 -8.74 5.68
N ASN A 178 -11.46 -9.29 4.99
CA ASN A 178 -11.30 -10.52 4.21
C ASN A 178 -10.23 -10.36 3.12
N GLN A 179 -10.17 -9.20 2.47
CA GLN A 179 -9.09 -8.91 1.52
C GLN A 179 -7.71 -8.89 2.20
N THR A 180 -7.61 -8.25 3.36
CA THR A 180 -6.36 -8.19 4.15
C THR A 180 -5.89 -9.56 4.65
N LEU A 181 -6.84 -10.45 4.95
CA LEU A 181 -6.57 -11.81 5.45
C LEU A 181 -6.20 -12.81 4.35
N ARG A 182 -6.54 -12.52 3.10
CA ARG A 182 -6.18 -13.37 1.96
C ARG A 182 -4.71 -13.14 1.60
N LYS A 183 -3.85 -13.89 2.25
CA LYS A 183 -2.40 -13.79 2.08
C LYS A 183 -1.83 -14.80 1.07
N ASN A 184 -2.65 -15.74 0.64
CA ASN A 184 -2.27 -16.78 -0.30
C ASN A 184 -2.95 -16.54 -1.65
N THR A 185 -2.24 -16.81 -2.73
CA THR A 185 -2.78 -16.77 -4.11
C THR A 185 -2.28 -17.97 -4.86
N ILE A 186 -3.18 -18.67 -5.54
CA ILE A 186 -2.83 -19.61 -6.60
C ILE A 186 -3.18 -18.95 -7.92
N GLY A 187 -2.26 -18.97 -8.87
CA GLY A 187 -2.44 -18.38 -10.19
C GLY A 187 -2.08 -19.33 -11.30
N VAL A 188 -2.76 -19.15 -12.42
CA VAL A 188 -2.48 -19.84 -13.69
C VAL A 188 -2.28 -18.80 -14.77
N ILE A 189 -1.22 -18.97 -15.55
CA ILE A 189 -0.95 -18.19 -16.75
C ILE A 189 -0.92 -19.19 -17.91
N ALA A 190 -1.64 -18.89 -18.99
CA ALA A 190 -1.59 -19.61 -20.23
C ALA A 190 -1.31 -18.64 -21.37
N ALA A 191 -0.30 -18.90 -22.17
CA ALA A 191 0.02 -18.08 -23.32
C ALA A 191 0.30 -18.94 -24.55
N VAL A 192 0.06 -18.35 -25.72
CA VAL A 192 0.38 -18.95 -27.02
C VAL A 192 0.98 -17.88 -27.91
N ASP A 193 2.05 -18.25 -28.61
CA ASP A 193 2.68 -17.49 -29.68
C ASP A 193 2.37 -18.14 -31.01
N PHE A 194 1.84 -17.36 -31.95
CA PHE A 194 1.67 -17.72 -33.34
C PHE A 194 2.69 -16.97 -34.19
N TYR A 195 3.35 -17.65 -35.06
CA TYR A 195 4.40 -17.13 -35.93
C TYR A 195 3.86 -16.98 -37.36
N SER A 196 4.18 -15.85 -38.00
CA SER A 196 3.78 -15.67 -39.42
C SER A 196 4.43 -16.67 -40.36
N GLU A 197 5.63 -17.10 -39.99
CA GLU A 197 6.44 -18.04 -40.73
C GLU A 197 7.52 -18.64 -39.82
N VAL A 198 8.26 -19.65 -40.33
CA VAL A 198 9.43 -20.27 -39.70
C VAL A 198 9.09 -21.27 -38.60
N PHE A 199 8.15 -20.98 -37.70
CA PHE A 199 7.91 -21.79 -36.51
C PHE A 199 6.43 -22.17 -36.34
N ASP A 200 6.20 -23.34 -35.80
CA ASP A 200 4.90 -23.79 -35.32
C ASP A 200 4.50 -23.02 -34.07
N PRO A 201 3.21 -22.92 -33.74
CA PRO A 201 2.74 -22.27 -32.52
C PRO A 201 3.38 -22.82 -31.26
N MET A 202 3.77 -21.93 -30.34
CA MET A 202 4.39 -22.28 -29.06
C MET A 202 3.47 -21.96 -27.89
N GLN A 203 3.49 -22.82 -26.87
CA GLN A 203 2.57 -22.74 -25.73
C GLN A 203 3.37 -22.62 -24.44
N TYR A 204 2.84 -21.82 -23.51
CA TYR A 204 3.47 -21.50 -22.24
C TYR A 204 2.42 -21.59 -21.13
N TYR A 205 2.73 -22.33 -20.09
CA TYR A 205 1.87 -22.51 -18.93
C TYR A 205 2.68 -22.25 -17.67
N THR A 206 2.10 -21.51 -16.73
CA THR A 206 2.67 -21.31 -15.40
C THR A 206 1.61 -21.57 -14.36
N LEU A 207 1.89 -22.47 -13.44
CA LEU A 207 1.17 -22.56 -12.17
C LEU A 207 2.00 -21.84 -11.10
N ASN A 208 1.42 -20.89 -10.41
CA ASN A 208 2.12 -20.19 -9.35
C ASN A 208 1.36 -20.26 -8.01
N TYR A 209 2.12 -20.25 -6.93
CA TYR A 209 1.62 -20.05 -5.57
C TYR A 209 2.36 -18.89 -4.94
N SER A 210 1.63 -17.92 -4.45
CA SER A 210 2.17 -16.73 -3.80
C SER A 210 1.68 -16.64 -2.36
N ARG A 211 2.57 -16.30 -1.44
CA ARG A 211 2.26 -16.01 -0.04
C ARG A 211 2.83 -14.67 0.40
N GLN A 212 1.95 -13.80 0.89
CA GLN A 212 2.32 -12.54 1.51
C GLN A 212 2.64 -12.74 2.99
N THR A 213 3.79 -12.25 3.42
CA THR A 213 4.24 -12.28 4.82
C THR A 213 4.55 -10.85 5.30
N LYS A 214 4.79 -10.68 6.60
CA LYS A 214 5.25 -9.39 7.13
C LYS A 214 6.62 -8.95 6.58
N TYR A 215 7.44 -9.91 6.18
CA TYR A 215 8.78 -9.66 5.64
C TYR A 215 8.81 -9.45 4.13
N GLY A 216 7.72 -9.77 3.43
CA GLY A 216 7.64 -9.67 1.98
C GLY A 216 6.80 -10.78 1.36
N THR A 217 6.88 -10.93 0.05
CA THR A 217 6.13 -11.93 -0.73
C THR A 217 7.07 -13.01 -1.24
N ILE A 218 6.63 -14.26 -1.18
CA ILE A 218 7.29 -15.44 -1.74
C ILE A 218 6.37 -15.98 -2.83
N ILE A 219 6.92 -16.26 -4.00
CA ILE A 219 6.19 -16.86 -5.13
C ILE A 219 6.96 -18.09 -5.60
N SER A 220 6.29 -19.23 -5.65
CA SER A 220 6.79 -20.47 -6.26
C SER A 220 6.08 -20.66 -7.58
N LYS A 221 6.81 -21.00 -8.64
CA LYS A 221 6.28 -21.18 -9.99
C LYS A 221 6.72 -22.52 -10.55
N PHE A 222 5.80 -23.16 -11.23
CA PHE A 222 6.05 -24.32 -12.07
C PHE A 222 5.70 -23.94 -13.52
N ASN A 223 6.72 -23.83 -14.35
CA ASN A 223 6.61 -23.42 -15.74
C ASN A 223 6.67 -24.66 -16.65
N VAL A 224 5.80 -24.70 -17.64
CA VAL A 224 5.77 -25.71 -18.69
C VAL A 224 5.71 -25.00 -20.03
N ASN A 225 6.68 -25.28 -20.89
CA ASN A 225 6.68 -24.79 -22.27
C ASN A 225 6.59 -25.96 -23.24
N ARG A 226 5.79 -25.79 -24.28
CA ARG A 226 5.79 -26.65 -25.44
C ARG A 226 6.27 -25.84 -26.64
N ARG A 227 7.45 -26.19 -27.16
CA ARG A 227 8.14 -25.47 -28.22
C ARG A 227 8.91 -26.46 -29.06
N PHE A 228 8.93 -26.26 -30.39
CA PHE A 228 9.66 -27.13 -31.32
C PHE A 228 9.30 -28.62 -31.21
N ASN A 229 8.02 -28.91 -30.91
CA ASN A 229 7.52 -30.27 -30.61
C ASN A 229 8.14 -30.93 -29.36
N GLU A 230 8.86 -30.13 -28.52
CA GLU A 230 9.45 -30.58 -27.26
C GLU A 230 8.74 -29.94 -26.08
N ASN A 231 8.73 -30.63 -24.95
CA ASN A 231 8.20 -30.13 -23.69
C ASN A 231 9.34 -29.81 -22.72
N GLY A 232 9.27 -28.68 -22.06
CA GLY A 232 10.22 -28.30 -21.02
C GLY A 232 9.52 -27.89 -19.76
N THR A 233 10.17 -28.13 -18.63
CA THR A 233 9.69 -27.72 -17.30
C THR A 233 10.76 -26.95 -16.53
N GLN A 234 10.32 -26.01 -15.71
CA GLN A 234 11.18 -25.23 -14.83
C GLN A 234 10.48 -25.00 -13.50
N ILE A 235 11.22 -25.12 -12.40
CA ILE A 235 10.81 -24.65 -11.07
C ILE A 235 11.51 -23.33 -10.81
N GLU A 236 10.75 -22.34 -10.36
CA GLU A 236 11.24 -20.98 -10.14
C GLU A 236 10.70 -20.41 -8.83
N PHE A 237 11.53 -19.65 -8.12
CA PHE A 237 11.17 -18.95 -6.90
C PHE A 237 11.48 -17.47 -7.03
N ASP A 238 10.48 -16.64 -6.70
CA ASP A 238 10.65 -15.19 -6.56
C ASP A 238 10.45 -14.79 -5.10
N LEU A 239 11.30 -13.90 -4.63
CA LEU A 239 11.22 -13.32 -3.30
C LEU A 239 11.18 -11.80 -3.42
N TYR A 240 10.29 -11.16 -2.69
CA TYR A 240 10.18 -9.70 -2.59
C TYR A 240 10.38 -9.25 -1.14
N PRO A 241 11.60 -9.35 -0.57
CA PRO A 241 11.85 -8.93 0.82
C PRO A 241 11.70 -7.43 0.98
N LYS A 242 10.97 -7.03 2.04
CA LYS A 242 10.88 -5.64 2.50
C LYS A 242 12.07 -5.34 3.39
N ILE A 243 12.93 -4.40 3.00
CA ILE A 243 14.16 -4.05 3.72
C ILE A 243 13.91 -2.88 4.67
N ALA A 244 13.26 -1.83 4.17
CA ALA A 244 12.90 -0.64 4.92
C ALA A 244 11.70 0.06 4.27
N LYS A 245 11.19 1.13 4.87
CA LYS A 245 10.12 1.94 4.27
C LYS A 245 10.55 2.48 2.90
N GLY A 246 9.82 2.10 1.86
CA GLY A 246 10.10 2.47 0.47
C GLY A 246 11.38 1.85 -0.10
N LEU A 247 11.91 0.78 0.52
CA LEU A 247 13.06 0.02 0.02
C LEU A 247 12.74 -1.47 0.08
N TYR A 248 12.75 -2.15 -1.05
CA TYR A 248 12.55 -3.59 -1.16
C TYR A 248 13.44 -4.17 -2.26
N ALA A 249 13.61 -5.48 -2.27
CA ALA A 249 14.33 -6.16 -3.33
C ALA A 249 13.44 -7.16 -4.06
N TYR A 250 13.83 -7.54 -5.24
CA TYR A 250 13.40 -8.72 -5.97
C TYR A 250 14.59 -9.67 -6.06
N LEU A 251 14.37 -10.92 -5.69
CA LEU A 251 15.34 -12.00 -5.84
C LEU A 251 14.66 -13.12 -6.60
N ASN A 252 15.39 -13.73 -7.53
CA ASN A 252 14.89 -14.79 -8.36
C ASN A 252 15.90 -15.92 -8.45
N ILE A 253 15.42 -17.17 -8.42
CA ILE A 253 16.18 -18.36 -8.73
C ILE A 253 15.27 -19.38 -9.43
N GLY A 254 15.77 -20.05 -10.46
CA GLY A 254 15.03 -21.07 -11.20
C GLY A 254 15.95 -22.14 -11.74
N PHE A 255 15.41 -23.35 -11.85
CA PHE A 255 16.11 -24.56 -12.27
C PHE A 255 15.31 -25.30 -13.33
N ALA A 256 15.98 -25.77 -14.37
CA ALA A 256 15.41 -26.61 -15.43
C ALA A 256 16.43 -27.66 -15.87
N ASN A 257 15.94 -28.65 -16.58
CA ASN A 257 16.77 -29.70 -17.15
C ASN A 257 16.52 -29.91 -18.65
N THR A 258 15.99 -28.87 -19.31
CA THR A 258 15.66 -28.94 -20.75
C THR A 258 16.20 -27.68 -21.42
N PHE A 259 16.58 -27.79 -22.69
CA PHE A 259 17.11 -26.65 -23.46
C PHE A 259 16.09 -25.52 -23.68
N LEU A 260 14.81 -25.75 -23.35
CA LEU A 260 13.74 -24.75 -23.47
C LEU A 260 13.77 -23.71 -22.36
N PHE A 261 14.53 -23.95 -21.30
CA PHE A 261 14.77 -23.03 -20.19
C PHE A 261 16.27 -23.01 -19.82
N PRO A 262 16.76 -21.95 -19.18
CA PRO A 262 18.08 -21.98 -18.58
C PRO A 262 18.16 -23.09 -17.53
N ASP A 263 19.27 -23.85 -17.51
CA ASP A 263 19.55 -24.85 -16.48
C ASP A 263 19.50 -24.23 -15.09
N LEU A 264 20.04 -23.00 -15.00
CA LEU A 264 19.98 -22.15 -13.82
C LEU A 264 19.71 -20.71 -14.25
N ARG A 265 18.71 -20.10 -13.63
CA ARG A 265 18.52 -18.65 -13.68
C ARG A 265 18.57 -18.08 -12.28
N TYR A 266 19.15 -16.91 -12.14
CA TYR A 266 19.08 -16.15 -10.89
C TYR A 266 19.20 -14.65 -11.17
N GLY A 267 18.70 -13.86 -10.23
CA GLY A 267 18.75 -12.41 -10.35
C GLY A 267 18.43 -11.71 -9.05
N ALA A 268 18.87 -10.45 -8.98
CA ALA A 268 18.55 -9.57 -7.90
C ALA A 268 18.32 -8.15 -8.43
N GLU A 269 17.34 -7.45 -7.86
CA GLU A 269 17.04 -6.07 -8.21
C GLU A 269 16.58 -5.32 -6.96
N LEU A 270 17.17 -4.16 -6.70
CA LEU A 270 16.84 -3.30 -5.57
C LEU A 270 15.92 -2.17 -6.04
N TYR A 271 14.80 -1.96 -5.33
CA TYR A 271 13.80 -0.93 -5.61
C TYR A 271 13.76 0.10 -4.50
N LYS A 272 13.71 1.38 -4.87
CA LYS A 272 13.61 2.50 -3.96
C LYS A 272 12.51 3.46 -4.40
N SER A 273 11.56 3.70 -3.50
CA SER A 273 10.60 4.79 -3.64
C SER A 273 11.30 6.14 -3.41
N LEU A 274 11.06 7.08 -4.28
CA LEU A 274 11.64 8.41 -4.30
C LEU A 274 10.54 9.47 -4.09
N PRO A 275 10.89 10.73 -3.78
CA PRO A 275 9.93 11.83 -3.75
C PRO A 275 9.14 11.97 -5.04
N HIS A 276 8.01 12.68 -5.00
CA HIS A 276 7.13 12.97 -6.14
C HIS A 276 6.55 11.71 -6.81
N SER A 277 6.29 10.65 -6.02
CA SER A 277 5.70 9.38 -6.48
C SER A 277 6.56 8.67 -7.54
N LEU A 278 7.86 8.87 -7.51
CA LEU A 278 8.82 8.14 -8.34
C LEU A 278 9.28 6.87 -7.64
N GLU A 279 9.67 5.88 -8.44
CA GLU A 279 10.35 4.67 -8.01
C GLU A 279 11.50 4.39 -8.96
N ALA A 280 12.66 4.02 -8.43
CA ALA A 280 13.81 3.61 -9.24
C ALA A 280 14.27 2.21 -8.82
N SER A 281 14.82 1.46 -9.76
CA SER A 281 15.45 0.18 -9.50
C SER A 281 16.79 0.02 -10.20
N LEU A 282 17.58 -0.90 -9.66
CA LEU A 282 18.83 -1.36 -10.29
C LEU A 282 19.04 -2.82 -9.93
N GLY A 283 19.46 -3.63 -10.92
CA GLY A 283 19.63 -5.05 -10.71
C GLY A 283 20.32 -5.75 -11.86
N PHE A 284 20.38 -7.06 -11.74
CA PHE A 284 20.91 -7.96 -12.75
C PHE A 284 20.13 -9.27 -12.80
N ARG A 285 20.29 -9.99 -13.91
CA ARG A 285 19.81 -11.35 -14.13
C ARG A 285 20.92 -12.15 -14.78
N SER A 286 21.02 -13.40 -14.43
CA SER A 286 21.98 -14.35 -15.01
C SER A 286 21.23 -15.60 -15.47
N LEU A 287 21.47 -16.01 -16.67
CA LEU A 287 20.82 -17.13 -17.33
C LEU A 287 21.91 -18.07 -17.83
N LYS A 288 21.97 -19.27 -17.23
CA LYS A 288 22.92 -20.30 -17.57
C LYS A 288 22.24 -21.35 -18.44
N TYR A 289 22.68 -21.44 -19.67
CA TYR A 289 22.48 -22.58 -20.59
C TYR A 289 23.83 -23.31 -20.72
N SER A 290 24.25 -23.71 -21.91
CA SER A 290 25.63 -24.10 -22.21
C SER A 290 26.62 -22.95 -21.88
N THR A 291 26.21 -21.70 -22.14
CA THR A 291 26.91 -20.47 -21.76
C THR A 291 26.11 -19.67 -20.77
N THR A 292 26.73 -18.70 -20.12
CA THR A 292 26.07 -17.80 -19.15
C THR A 292 25.87 -16.42 -19.75
N THR A 293 24.62 -15.96 -19.79
CA THR A 293 24.26 -14.59 -20.22
C THR A 293 23.91 -13.76 -19.00
N ASN A 294 24.63 -12.67 -18.79
CA ASN A 294 24.38 -11.68 -17.74
C ASN A 294 23.68 -10.46 -18.32
N ILE A 295 22.62 -10.02 -17.66
CA ILE A 295 21.77 -8.92 -18.09
C ILE A 295 21.69 -7.92 -16.94
N TYR A 296 22.16 -6.70 -17.16
CA TYR A 296 22.03 -5.60 -16.22
C TYR A 296 20.79 -4.79 -16.57
N THR A 297 20.04 -4.39 -15.56
CA THR A 297 18.79 -3.66 -15.74
C THR A 297 18.55 -2.66 -14.63
N GLY A 298 17.71 -1.71 -14.90
CA GLY A 298 17.17 -0.79 -13.92
C GLY A 298 15.85 -0.23 -14.42
N SER A 299 15.14 0.51 -13.60
CA SER A 299 13.93 1.17 -14.06
C SER A 299 13.71 2.50 -13.38
N ILE A 300 12.97 3.38 -14.03
CA ILE A 300 12.35 4.56 -13.44
C ILE A 300 10.85 4.45 -13.68
N GLY A 301 10.08 4.45 -12.59
CA GLY A 301 8.62 4.43 -12.59
C GLY A 301 8.08 5.72 -12.01
N TRP A 302 6.95 6.18 -12.52
CA TRP A 302 6.24 7.37 -12.06
C TRP A 302 4.76 7.09 -11.92
N TYR A 303 4.24 7.33 -10.70
CA TYR A 303 2.82 7.26 -10.40
C TYR A 303 2.23 8.67 -10.48
N THR A 304 1.28 8.90 -11.39
CA THR A 304 0.63 10.19 -11.58
C THR A 304 -0.87 10.04 -11.78
N GLY A 305 -1.66 10.63 -10.87
CA GLY A 305 -3.11 10.40 -10.82
C GLY A 305 -3.43 8.91 -10.78
N ASN A 306 -4.26 8.43 -11.72
CA ASN A 306 -4.60 7.01 -11.84
C ASN A 306 -3.73 6.29 -12.89
N SER A 307 -2.49 6.72 -13.08
CA SER A 307 -1.61 6.17 -14.10
C SER A 307 -0.25 5.83 -13.52
N TYR A 308 0.38 4.80 -14.11
CA TYR A 308 1.77 4.44 -13.87
C TYR A 308 2.50 4.38 -15.20
N LEU A 309 3.64 5.03 -15.28
CA LEU A 309 4.55 4.99 -16.43
C LEU A 309 5.89 4.46 -15.95
N SER A 310 6.54 3.59 -16.71
CA SER A 310 7.90 3.21 -16.40
C SER A 310 8.72 2.96 -17.65
N PHE A 311 9.99 3.27 -17.54
CA PHE A 311 11.00 2.92 -18.53
C PHE A 311 12.03 2.01 -17.89
N ARG A 312 12.39 0.92 -18.59
CA ARG A 312 13.35 -0.09 -18.14
C ARG A 312 14.34 -0.40 -19.27
N PRO A 313 15.61 0.00 -19.17
CA PRO A 313 16.69 -0.45 -20.03
C PRO A 313 17.23 -1.81 -19.59
N TYR A 314 17.81 -2.51 -20.56
CA TYR A 314 18.57 -3.75 -20.39
C TYR A 314 19.89 -3.61 -21.15
N ILE A 315 20.97 -4.07 -20.52
CA ILE A 315 22.31 -4.11 -21.07
C ILE A 315 22.82 -5.53 -20.92
N THR A 316 23.13 -6.17 -22.04
CA THR A 316 23.61 -7.54 -22.10
C THR A 316 24.98 -7.57 -22.76
N PRO A 317 26.09 -7.60 -21.99
CA PRO A 317 27.43 -7.80 -22.53
C PRO A 317 27.55 -9.18 -23.18
N GLY A 318 28.22 -9.26 -24.30
CA GLY A 318 28.50 -10.49 -25.01
C GLY A 318 29.88 -10.43 -25.67
N ASP A 319 30.41 -11.57 -26.12
CA ASP A 319 31.73 -11.67 -26.71
C ASP A 319 31.87 -10.87 -28.02
N ASN A 320 30.76 -10.72 -28.76
CA ASN A 320 30.70 -9.99 -30.02
C ASN A 320 30.23 -8.52 -29.87
N GLY A 321 30.10 -8.02 -28.63
CA GLY A 321 29.62 -6.68 -28.32
C GLY A 321 28.57 -6.64 -27.22
N THR A 322 28.09 -5.44 -26.93
CA THR A 322 27.05 -5.22 -25.91
C THR A 322 25.70 -4.96 -26.59
N SER A 323 24.72 -5.80 -26.28
CA SER A 323 23.35 -5.63 -26.73
C SER A 323 22.57 -4.73 -25.75
N THR A 324 21.74 -3.85 -26.29
CA THR A 324 20.90 -2.95 -25.50
C THR A 324 19.45 -3.04 -25.94
N SER A 325 18.55 -3.02 -24.97
CA SER A 325 17.11 -2.95 -25.22
C SER A 325 16.42 -2.11 -24.16
N GLY A 326 15.16 -1.81 -24.41
CA GLY A 326 14.37 -1.06 -23.44
C GLY A 326 12.88 -1.33 -23.59
N THR A 327 12.17 -1.20 -22.47
CA THR A 327 10.69 -1.28 -22.43
C THR A 327 10.11 -0.03 -21.78
N PHE A 328 9.05 0.47 -22.39
CA PHE A 328 8.19 1.48 -21.80
C PHE A 328 6.86 0.85 -21.45
N THR A 329 6.41 1.02 -20.22
CA THR A 329 5.15 0.48 -19.71
C THR A 329 4.22 1.62 -19.28
N TYR A 330 2.96 1.54 -19.70
CA TYR A 330 1.87 2.39 -19.24
C TYR A 330 0.78 1.54 -18.61
N ARG A 331 0.27 1.97 -17.44
CA ARG A 331 -0.91 1.39 -16.81
C ARG A 331 -1.90 2.50 -16.47
N LYS A 332 -3.16 2.30 -16.80
CA LYS A 332 -4.28 3.16 -16.40
C LYS A 332 -5.17 2.40 -15.44
N TYR A 333 -5.12 2.77 -14.17
CA TYR A 333 -5.94 2.18 -13.11
C TYR A 333 -7.36 2.73 -13.17
N ARG A 334 -8.34 1.89 -12.85
CA ARG A 334 -9.76 2.23 -12.82
C ARG A 334 -10.22 2.48 -11.38
N SER A 335 -10.48 1.41 -10.62
CA SER A 335 -10.98 1.47 -9.24
C SER A 335 -9.87 1.25 -8.20
N ASP A 336 -8.90 0.42 -8.53
CA ASP A 336 -7.79 0.04 -7.64
C ASP A 336 -6.59 -0.50 -8.43
N ALA A 337 -5.57 -0.97 -7.70
CA ALA A 337 -4.33 -1.46 -8.30
C ALA A 337 -4.48 -2.77 -9.12
N ASP A 338 -5.56 -3.50 -8.92
CA ASP A 338 -5.82 -4.78 -9.60
C ASP A 338 -6.68 -4.62 -10.86
N ASN A 339 -7.30 -3.45 -11.03
CA ASN A 339 -8.23 -3.16 -12.13
C ASN A 339 -7.64 -2.10 -13.04
N PHE A 340 -6.98 -2.50 -14.11
CA PHE A 340 -6.28 -1.57 -14.98
C PHE A 340 -6.22 -2.05 -16.44
N PHE A 341 -6.02 -1.09 -17.32
CA PHE A 341 -5.55 -1.27 -18.68
C PHE A 341 -4.04 -1.09 -18.71
N GLY A 342 -3.31 -1.98 -19.38
CA GLY A 342 -1.87 -1.93 -19.52
C GLY A 342 -1.43 -1.92 -20.98
N ALA A 343 -0.38 -1.18 -21.27
CA ALA A 343 0.32 -1.21 -22.56
C ALA A 343 1.83 -1.23 -22.33
N THR A 344 2.55 -2.02 -23.12
CA THR A 344 4.02 -2.08 -23.07
C THR A 344 4.55 -2.03 -24.50
N ILE A 345 5.53 -1.16 -24.72
CA ILE A 345 6.29 -1.07 -25.97
C ILE A 345 7.71 -1.43 -25.64
N GLY A 346 8.35 -2.29 -26.45
CA GLY A 346 9.73 -2.72 -26.29
C GLY A 346 10.49 -2.64 -27.61
N MET A 347 11.77 -2.35 -27.50
CA MET A 347 12.70 -2.33 -28.64
C MET A 347 14.01 -3.02 -28.23
N GLY A 348 14.58 -3.77 -29.15
CA GLY A 348 15.80 -4.52 -28.94
C GLY A 348 15.55 -5.90 -28.35
N PHE A 349 16.58 -6.58 -27.89
CA PHE A 349 16.50 -7.91 -27.31
C PHE A 349 15.70 -7.93 -26.00
N SER A 350 14.72 -8.80 -25.86
CA SER A 350 14.01 -9.02 -24.61
C SER A 350 14.49 -10.30 -23.94
N PRO A 351 15.22 -10.21 -22.83
CA PRO A 351 15.83 -11.39 -22.19
C PRO A 351 14.81 -12.36 -21.56
N GLU A 352 13.57 -11.96 -21.46
CA GLU A 352 12.53 -12.75 -20.75
C GLU A 352 11.72 -13.67 -21.67
N ILE A 353 11.71 -13.45 -22.99
CA ILE A 353 10.74 -14.09 -23.86
C ILE A 353 11.37 -14.96 -24.94
N ASN A 354 12.57 -14.66 -25.44
CA ASN A 354 13.07 -15.31 -26.66
C ASN A 354 14.52 -15.75 -26.54
N GLN A 355 14.74 -16.89 -25.93
CA GLN A 355 16.04 -17.52 -25.97
C GLN A 355 15.95 -18.76 -26.85
N PHE A 356 16.01 -18.54 -28.17
CA PHE A 356 16.15 -19.58 -29.15
C PHE A 356 17.61 -19.73 -29.53
N ASN A 357 18.25 -20.75 -29.00
CA ASN A 357 19.57 -21.12 -29.48
C ASN A 357 19.40 -22.26 -30.49
N PHE A 358 19.12 -21.92 -31.76
CA PHE A 358 18.79 -22.88 -32.81
C PHE A 358 19.99 -23.52 -33.52
N SER A 359 21.15 -22.87 -33.45
CA SER A 359 22.23 -23.25 -34.35
C SER A 359 23.28 -24.17 -33.75
N GLY A 360 23.16 -24.53 -32.45
CA GLY A 360 24.26 -25.24 -31.79
C GLY A 360 25.57 -24.44 -31.72
N ASN A 361 25.58 -23.23 -32.25
CA ASN A 361 26.66 -22.27 -32.11
C ASN A 361 26.39 -21.40 -30.89
N GLU A 362 27.20 -21.55 -29.87
CA GLU A 362 27.06 -20.95 -28.54
C GLU A 362 27.00 -19.39 -28.54
N ASN A 363 27.25 -18.76 -29.67
CA ASN A 363 27.39 -17.30 -29.82
C ASN A 363 26.17 -16.61 -30.49
N ALA A 364 25.08 -17.32 -30.77
CA ALA A 364 23.97 -16.80 -31.60
C ALA A 364 22.90 -15.99 -30.83
N VAL A 365 23.07 -15.73 -29.53
CA VAL A 365 22.06 -15.04 -28.71
C VAL A 365 22.16 -13.50 -28.79
N VAL A 366 23.15 -13.00 -29.45
CA VAL A 366 23.50 -11.56 -29.46
C VAL A 366 23.01 -10.93 -30.75
N ASP A 367 22.17 -9.90 -30.66
CA ASP A 367 21.74 -8.97 -31.73
C ASP A 367 20.44 -9.24 -32.50
N LEU A 368 19.47 -9.92 -31.91
CA LEU A 368 18.14 -9.95 -32.53
C LEU A 368 17.43 -8.58 -32.38
N LYS A 369 17.30 -7.87 -33.48
CA LYS A 369 16.47 -6.67 -33.51
C LYS A 369 15.00 -7.08 -33.36
N SER A 370 14.37 -6.62 -32.31
CA SER A 370 12.95 -6.86 -32.10
C SER A 370 12.23 -5.59 -31.66
N GLN A 371 10.99 -5.48 -32.09
CA GLN A 371 10.07 -4.43 -31.67
C GLN A 371 8.79 -5.11 -31.21
N LYS A 372 8.30 -4.77 -30.02
CA LYS A 372 7.11 -5.38 -29.49
C LYS A 372 6.13 -4.35 -28.92
N ILE A 373 4.85 -4.67 -29.05
CA ILE A 373 3.77 -3.99 -28.36
C ILE A 373 2.86 -5.03 -27.72
N ASN A 374 2.54 -4.83 -26.45
CA ASN A 374 1.56 -5.64 -25.75
C ASN A 374 0.49 -4.73 -25.16
N VAL A 375 -0.76 -5.17 -25.19
CA VAL A 375 -1.90 -4.48 -24.61
C VAL A 375 -2.70 -5.48 -23.80
N GLY A 376 -3.08 -5.12 -22.59
CA GLY A 376 -3.79 -6.01 -21.67
C GLY A 376 -4.83 -5.31 -20.84
N TYR A 377 -5.83 -6.08 -20.43
CA TYR A 377 -6.89 -5.66 -19.52
C TYR A 377 -6.95 -6.62 -18.34
N TYR A 378 -6.96 -6.04 -17.13
CA TYR A 378 -6.92 -6.77 -15.87
C TYR A 378 -8.07 -6.31 -14.98
N PHE A 379 -8.75 -7.26 -14.33
CA PHE A 379 -9.90 -6.97 -13.48
C PHE A 379 -10.09 -8.03 -12.39
N THR A 380 -10.81 -7.66 -11.33
CA THR A 380 -11.15 -8.56 -10.22
C THR A 380 -12.66 -8.74 -10.09
N SER A 381 -13.08 -9.87 -9.49
CA SER A 381 -14.45 -10.02 -8.99
C SER A 381 -14.77 -8.99 -7.90
N ASP A 382 -16.05 -8.69 -7.67
CA ASP A 382 -16.51 -7.72 -6.67
C ASP A 382 -15.98 -8.04 -5.27
N ASN A 383 -15.93 -9.32 -4.89
CA ASN A 383 -15.36 -9.78 -3.63
C ASN A 383 -13.82 -9.86 -3.64
N LYS A 384 -13.15 -9.43 -4.74
CA LYS A 384 -11.70 -9.42 -4.96
C LYS A 384 -11.01 -10.78 -4.69
N ARG A 385 -11.76 -11.86 -4.78
CA ARG A 385 -11.23 -13.22 -4.59
C ARG A 385 -10.57 -13.75 -5.87
N ASN A 386 -11.18 -13.47 -7.02
CA ASN A 386 -10.64 -13.85 -8.30
C ASN A 386 -10.13 -12.62 -9.03
N ALA A 387 -8.98 -12.75 -9.69
CA ALA A 387 -8.45 -11.76 -10.61
C ALA A 387 -8.20 -12.43 -11.96
N TRP A 388 -8.50 -11.73 -13.04
CA TRP A 388 -8.30 -12.18 -14.41
C TRP A 388 -7.52 -11.15 -15.20
N GLY A 389 -6.79 -11.60 -16.18
CA GLY A 389 -6.14 -10.74 -17.15
C GLY A 389 -6.17 -11.38 -18.53
N ALA A 390 -6.29 -10.55 -19.54
CA ALA A 390 -6.12 -10.93 -20.93
C ALA A 390 -5.18 -9.93 -21.59
N GLN A 391 -4.18 -10.42 -22.30
CA GLN A 391 -3.21 -9.60 -23.02
C GLN A 391 -3.07 -10.14 -24.44
N VAL A 392 -2.92 -9.21 -25.38
CA VAL A 392 -2.50 -9.51 -26.75
C VAL A 392 -1.20 -8.79 -27.04
N GLY A 393 -0.35 -9.42 -27.81
CA GLY A 393 0.96 -8.92 -28.17
C GLY A 393 1.27 -9.08 -29.63
N LEU A 394 2.07 -8.18 -30.14
CA LEU A 394 2.62 -8.22 -31.49
C LEU A 394 4.12 -7.94 -31.38
N THR A 395 4.93 -8.83 -31.94
CA THR A 395 6.39 -8.66 -31.99
C THR A 395 6.85 -8.82 -33.44
N HIS A 396 7.65 -7.88 -33.90
CA HIS A 396 8.38 -7.94 -35.16
C HIS A 396 9.83 -8.23 -34.82
N GLN A 397 10.35 -9.39 -35.23
CA GLN A 397 11.64 -9.90 -34.80
C GLN A 397 12.48 -10.37 -35.99
N GLU A 398 13.76 -10.07 -35.96
CA GLU A 398 14.75 -10.52 -36.95
C GLU A 398 14.97 -12.05 -36.80
N ILE A 399 15.14 -12.72 -37.96
CA ILE A 399 15.42 -14.15 -38.01
C ILE A 399 16.88 -14.39 -37.63
N THR A 400 17.14 -15.20 -36.62
CA THR A 400 18.49 -15.42 -36.04
C THR A 400 19.49 -15.97 -37.07
N PHE A 401 19.04 -16.83 -38.00
CA PHE A 401 19.88 -17.47 -38.99
C PHE A 401 19.75 -16.86 -40.39
N ASP A 402 18.97 -15.77 -40.53
CA ASP A 402 18.76 -15.04 -41.78
C ASP A 402 18.67 -13.53 -41.51
N GLN A 403 19.83 -12.93 -41.22
CA GLN A 403 19.93 -11.51 -40.84
C GLN A 403 19.37 -10.58 -41.91
N GLY A 404 18.56 -9.60 -41.49
CA GLY A 404 17.88 -8.66 -42.36
C GLY A 404 16.45 -9.08 -42.73
N ASN A 405 16.06 -10.32 -42.53
CA ASN A 405 14.71 -10.82 -42.67
C ASN A 405 14.01 -10.89 -41.31
N TYR A 406 12.71 -10.65 -41.31
CA TYR A 406 11.90 -10.54 -40.09
C TYR A 406 10.64 -11.36 -40.20
N PHE A 407 10.10 -11.81 -39.05
CA PHE A 407 8.80 -12.45 -38.92
C PHE A 407 7.98 -11.76 -37.82
N TRP A 408 6.67 -12.03 -37.86
CA TRP A 408 5.74 -11.56 -36.86
C TRP A 408 5.40 -12.65 -35.87
N ILE A 409 5.31 -12.27 -34.58
CA ILE A 409 4.82 -13.13 -33.49
C ILE A 409 3.55 -12.46 -32.94
N TYR A 410 2.47 -13.21 -32.92
CA TYR A 410 1.18 -12.82 -32.34
C TYR A 410 1.03 -13.56 -31.01
N ASN A 411 1.01 -12.85 -29.90
CA ASN A 411 0.89 -13.44 -28.57
C ASN A 411 -0.50 -13.23 -28.03
N ILE A 412 -1.05 -14.26 -27.38
CA ILE A 412 -2.24 -14.18 -26.55
C ILE A 412 -1.88 -14.75 -25.19
N THR A 413 -2.14 -14.00 -24.11
CA THR A 413 -1.88 -14.43 -22.73
C THR A 413 -3.14 -14.26 -21.90
N LEU A 414 -3.53 -15.27 -21.16
CA LEU A 414 -4.61 -15.28 -20.19
C LEU A 414 -4.05 -15.55 -18.81
N THR A 415 -4.55 -14.85 -17.81
CA THR A 415 -4.17 -15.03 -16.40
C THR A 415 -5.41 -15.18 -15.52
N TRP A 416 -5.30 -16.00 -14.51
CA TRP A 416 -6.30 -16.15 -13.46
C TRP A 416 -5.62 -16.39 -12.13
N ASP A 417 -6.01 -15.63 -11.12
CA ASP A 417 -5.54 -15.76 -9.74
C ASP A 417 -6.71 -15.97 -8.77
N LEU A 418 -6.57 -16.92 -7.87
CA LEU A 418 -7.47 -17.17 -6.76
C LEU A 418 -6.80 -16.81 -5.43
N ARG A 419 -7.38 -15.82 -4.72
CA ARG A 419 -6.89 -15.33 -3.43
C ARG A 419 -7.65 -15.99 -2.27
N PHE A 420 -6.93 -16.48 -1.25
CA PHE A 420 -7.52 -17.17 -0.09
C PHE A 420 -6.70 -16.91 1.20
N LYS A 421 -7.32 -17.28 2.37
CA LYS A 421 -6.72 -17.13 3.70
C LYS A 421 -5.60 -18.13 3.96
#